data_ea7a8cc5d53fa28a3ae3f4f7d33be5a7
#
_entry.id   ea7a8cc5d53fa28a3ae3f4f7d33be5a7
#
_cell.length_a   1.000
_cell.length_b   1.000
_cell.length_c   1.000
_cell.angle_alpha   90.00
_cell.angle_beta   90.00
_cell.angle_gamma   90.00
#
_symmetry.space_group_name_H-M   'P 1'
#
loop_
_entity.id
_entity.type
_entity.pdbx_description
1 polymer ?
#
loop_
_entity_poly.entity_id
_entity_poly.type
_entity_poly.pdbx_seq_one_letter_code
_entity_poly.pdbx_strand_id
1 'polypeptide(L)'
;IHLYNSTSTLQREVVFRKSKEEIKQLAVDGAKLVMSLVDGQLDGNIRFEYSPESFTCTEPDYAAEVTNAVLDVFKPSETNKVIVNLPSTIEVATANVYADQIEYMCKHLNNREHLVISVHAHNDRGTGVASSELALLAGADRVEGTIFGNGERTGNTDVITVALNMFCQGIDPELHLENIDEIIEVYEKYNRLPINPRHPYAGEMAYVAFSGSHQDAIKKSMDKFGSSPSNKWANPYLTIDPTDIGRKYEPILINSQSGKGGVSYIMENKYGYTLPKPMLAEFSSLITDMSDEKKTVLTNHEIHQAFKDTYVNVAEPIKTRFYRSTEEDDCTILSATIEKDGKVTSIEGKGNGPLDALCNGLRQFLGQQFEICNYTEHALTRSSNSRAATYIEI
;
A
#
# COMPACT_ATOMS: atom_id res chain seq x y z
N ILE A 1 29.57 -4.12 19.05
CA ILE A 1 30.06 -5.52 19.15
C ILE A 1 28.96 -6.34 19.78
N HIS A 2 28.49 -7.36 19.07
CA HIS A 2 27.38 -8.22 19.50
C HIS A 2 27.91 -9.60 19.95
N LEU A 3 27.70 -9.92 21.21
CA LEU A 3 27.94 -11.23 21.80
C LEU A 3 26.61 -11.96 22.02
N TYR A 4 26.52 -13.20 21.63
CA TYR A 4 25.35 -14.03 21.90
C TYR A 4 25.71 -15.49 22.21
N ASN A 5 24.88 -16.17 22.94
CA ASN A 5 24.92 -17.61 23.11
C ASN A 5 23.52 -18.11 23.46
N SER A 6 23.24 -19.36 23.04
CA SER A 6 21.92 -19.97 23.30
C SER A 6 21.75 -20.35 24.76
N THR A 7 20.59 -19.98 25.30
CA THR A 7 20.26 -20.17 26.74
C THR A 7 19.05 -21.06 26.97
N SER A 8 18.31 -21.44 25.90
CA SER A 8 17.08 -22.25 26.04
C SER A 8 17.31 -23.63 26.66
N THR A 9 16.31 -24.15 27.34
CA THR A 9 16.34 -25.47 27.97
C THR A 9 16.74 -26.55 26.98
N LEU A 10 16.09 -26.60 25.82
CA LEU A 10 16.36 -27.63 24.81
C LEU A 10 17.81 -27.59 24.30
N GLN A 11 18.33 -26.40 24.04
CA GLN A 11 19.69 -26.24 23.53
C GLN A 11 20.74 -26.58 24.60
N ARG A 12 20.51 -26.19 25.84
CA ARG A 12 21.38 -26.62 26.97
C ARG A 12 21.48 -28.13 27.10
N GLU A 13 20.32 -28.80 27.08
CA GLU A 13 20.26 -30.24 27.36
C GLU A 13 20.68 -31.09 26.15
N VAL A 14 20.26 -30.73 24.94
CA VAL A 14 20.40 -31.58 23.76
C VAL A 14 21.62 -31.18 22.91
N VAL A 15 21.81 -29.88 22.69
CA VAL A 15 22.85 -29.38 21.77
C VAL A 15 24.19 -29.25 22.49
N PHE A 16 24.22 -28.48 23.58
CA PHE A 16 25.46 -28.23 24.32
C PHE A 16 25.76 -29.30 25.35
N ARG A 17 24.74 -29.98 25.89
CA ARG A 17 24.83 -30.93 26.99
C ARG A 17 25.54 -30.31 28.20
N LYS A 18 25.11 -29.11 28.57
CA LYS A 18 25.66 -28.29 29.64
C LYS A 18 24.60 -27.84 30.62
N SER A 19 25.03 -27.70 31.88
CA SER A 19 24.20 -27.13 32.94
C SER A 19 23.96 -25.61 32.75
N LYS A 20 22.99 -25.05 33.47
CA LYS A 20 22.76 -23.60 33.54
C LYS A 20 24.06 -22.86 33.90
N GLU A 21 24.78 -23.33 34.90
CA GLU A 21 26.01 -22.68 35.35
C GLU A 21 27.12 -22.70 34.28
N GLU A 22 27.30 -23.82 33.56
CA GLU A 22 28.30 -23.90 32.49
C GLU A 22 27.94 -22.98 31.30
N ILE A 23 26.65 -22.84 30.95
CA ILE A 23 26.20 -21.91 29.89
C ILE A 23 26.37 -20.45 30.33
N LYS A 24 26.04 -20.11 31.57
CA LYS A 24 26.31 -18.80 32.15
C LYS A 24 27.81 -18.47 32.12
N GLN A 25 28.66 -19.42 32.52
CA GLN A 25 30.11 -19.25 32.50
C GLN A 25 30.63 -19.03 31.07
N LEU A 26 30.07 -19.72 30.07
CA LEU A 26 30.42 -19.55 28.66
C LEU A 26 30.14 -18.10 28.22
N ALA A 27 28.98 -17.52 28.57
CA ALA A 27 28.62 -16.14 28.28
C ALA A 27 29.59 -15.15 28.94
N VAL A 28 29.91 -15.37 30.23
CA VAL A 28 30.83 -14.51 30.97
C VAL A 28 32.24 -14.57 30.40
N ASP A 29 32.73 -15.74 30.03
CA ASP A 29 34.06 -15.91 29.43
C ASP A 29 34.15 -15.25 28.05
N GLY A 30 33.08 -15.36 27.25
CA GLY A 30 32.94 -14.63 25.98
C GLY A 30 32.98 -13.11 26.18
N ALA A 31 32.25 -12.59 27.15
CA ALA A 31 32.27 -11.19 27.50
C ALA A 31 33.64 -10.67 27.95
N LYS A 32 34.31 -11.43 28.79
CA LYS A 32 35.70 -11.12 29.24
C LYS A 32 36.71 -11.15 28.09
N LEU A 33 36.57 -12.08 27.14
CA LEU A 33 37.41 -12.12 25.95
C LEU A 33 37.17 -10.90 25.09
N VAL A 34 35.92 -10.52 24.83
CA VAL A 34 35.58 -9.31 24.10
C VAL A 34 36.22 -8.08 24.74
N MET A 35 36.05 -7.90 26.05
CA MET A 35 36.65 -6.78 26.78
C MET A 35 38.18 -6.76 26.70
N SER A 36 38.83 -7.90 26.78
CA SER A 36 40.31 -7.98 26.66
C SER A 36 40.85 -7.64 25.30
N LEU A 37 40.04 -7.80 24.22
CA LEU A 37 40.41 -7.47 22.85
C LEU A 37 40.13 -6.02 22.50
N VAL A 38 39.20 -5.40 23.21
CA VAL A 38 38.79 -4.00 22.96
C VAL A 38 39.63 -3.01 23.76
N ASP A 39 40.15 -3.43 24.93
CA ASP A 39 40.91 -2.57 25.83
C ASP A 39 42.17 -2.02 25.17
N GLY A 40 42.22 -0.69 25.00
CA GLY A 40 43.33 0.02 24.39
C GLY A 40 43.52 -0.17 22.87
N GLN A 41 42.62 -0.87 22.15
CA GLN A 41 42.76 -1.15 20.73
C GLN A 41 41.83 -0.38 19.81
N LEU A 42 40.71 0.17 20.31
CA LEU A 42 39.73 0.86 19.51
C LEU A 42 39.51 2.28 20.04
N ASP A 43 39.93 3.25 19.24
CA ASP A 43 39.56 4.65 19.42
C ASP A 43 38.18 4.86 18.81
N GLY A 44 37.16 5.10 19.61
CA GLY A 44 35.88 5.48 19.06
C GLY A 44 34.65 4.97 19.83
N ASN A 45 33.49 5.24 19.26
CA ASN A 45 32.20 4.85 19.83
C ASN A 45 31.94 3.36 19.68
N ILE A 46 32.33 2.57 20.68
CA ILE A 46 31.97 1.16 20.76
C ILE A 46 30.68 1.05 21.57
N ARG A 47 29.73 0.24 21.07
CA ARG A 47 28.57 -0.22 21.80
C ARG A 47 28.63 -1.73 21.94
N PHE A 48 28.36 -2.24 23.14
CA PHE A 48 28.25 -3.66 23.39
C PHE A 48 26.79 -4.06 23.34
N GLU A 49 26.56 -5.21 22.76
CA GLU A 49 25.25 -5.87 22.70
C GLU A 49 25.39 -7.31 23.17
N TYR A 50 24.46 -7.76 24.00
CA TYR A 50 24.35 -9.15 24.41
C TYR A 50 22.95 -9.70 24.12
N SER A 51 22.90 -10.90 23.57
CA SER A 51 21.67 -11.67 23.36
C SER A 51 21.71 -13.01 24.04
N PRO A 52 20.84 -13.30 25.03
CA PRO A 52 20.53 -14.66 25.43
C PRO A 52 19.67 -15.31 24.32
N GLU A 53 20.32 -15.89 23.32
CA GLU A 53 19.65 -16.46 22.16
C GLU A 53 18.61 -17.50 22.57
N SER A 54 17.53 -17.62 21.79
CA SER A 54 16.34 -18.41 22.14
C SER A 54 15.69 -17.96 23.46
N PHE A 55 15.69 -16.65 23.71
CA PHE A 55 15.16 -16.05 24.94
C PHE A 55 13.74 -16.50 25.25
N THR A 56 12.83 -16.53 24.26
CA THR A 56 11.43 -16.97 24.46
C THR A 56 11.28 -18.43 24.90
N CYS A 57 12.32 -19.26 24.74
CA CYS A 57 12.38 -20.64 25.15
C CYS A 57 13.29 -20.85 26.40
N THR A 58 13.69 -19.74 27.03
CA THR A 58 14.52 -19.72 28.24
C THR A 58 13.66 -19.35 29.44
N GLU A 59 13.90 -19.95 30.60
CA GLU A 59 13.24 -19.55 31.82
C GLU A 59 13.58 -18.06 32.13
N PRO A 60 12.59 -17.20 32.40
CA PRO A 60 12.83 -15.75 32.55
C PRO A 60 13.82 -15.38 33.67
N ASP A 61 13.78 -16.09 34.79
CA ASP A 61 14.71 -15.91 35.91
C ASP A 61 16.15 -16.26 35.51
N TYR A 62 16.34 -17.34 34.77
CA TYR A 62 17.65 -17.73 34.28
C TYR A 62 18.15 -16.78 33.15
N ALA A 63 17.28 -16.32 32.27
CA ALA A 63 17.64 -15.31 31.26
C ALA A 63 18.15 -14.01 31.93
N ALA A 64 17.47 -13.56 32.99
CA ALA A 64 17.91 -12.40 33.76
C ALA A 64 19.23 -12.63 34.47
N GLU A 65 19.43 -13.84 35.07
CA GLU A 65 20.68 -14.23 35.76
C GLU A 65 21.88 -14.21 34.81
N VAL A 66 21.79 -14.86 33.65
CA VAL A 66 22.88 -14.89 32.65
C VAL A 66 23.16 -13.47 32.12
N THR A 67 22.11 -12.71 31.77
CA THR A 67 22.26 -11.35 31.25
C THR A 67 22.95 -10.45 32.29
N ASN A 68 22.53 -10.48 33.56
CA ASN A 68 23.16 -9.70 34.61
C ASN A 68 24.63 -10.07 34.80
N ALA A 69 24.98 -11.35 34.71
CA ALA A 69 26.38 -11.82 34.82
C ALA A 69 27.26 -11.29 33.66
N VAL A 70 26.71 -11.13 32.45
CA VAL A 70 27.40 -10.49 31.32
C VAL A 70 27.50 -8.98 31.52
N LEU A 71 26.44 -8.35 32.02
CA LEU A 71 26.43 -6.91 32.32
C LEU A 71 27.46 -6.52 33.38
N ASP A 72 27.71 -7.40 34.36
CA ASP A 72 28.77 -7.18 35.37
C ASP A 72 30.18 -7.13 34.74
N VAL A 73 30.36 -7.74 33.56
CA VAL A 73 31.62 -7.67 32.80
C VAL A 73 31.66 -6.41 31.93
N PHE A 74 30.56 -6.10 31.19
CA PHE A 74 30.47 -4.94 30.29
C PHE A 74 30.37 -3.59 31.03
N LYS A 75 29.89 -3.60 32.26
CA LYS A 75 29.77 -2.44 33.16
C LYS A 75 29.03 -1.26 32.52
N PRO A 76 27.72 -1.42 32.23
CA PRO A 76 26.92 -0.34 31.66
C PRO A 76 26.97 0.92 32.53
N SER A 77 27.00 2.09 31.89
CA SER A 77 27.04 3.38 32.54
C SER A 77 26.27 4.42 31.70
N GLU A 78 26.09 5.62 32.24
CA GLU A 78 25.44 6.73 31.51
C GLU A 78 26.13 7.03 30.15
N THR A 79 27.45 6.98 30.12
CA THR A 79 28.26 7.25 28.92
C THR A 79 28.47 6.03 28.01
N ASN A 80 28.24 4.84 28.54
CA ASN A 80 28.40 3.58 27.80
C ASN A 80 27.20 2.65 28.08
N LYS A 81 26.06 2.96 27.45
CA LYS A 81 24.89 2.09 27.52
C LYS A 81 25.14 0.79 26.79
N VAL A 82 24.71 -0.32 27.39
CA VAL A 82 24.79 -1.66 26.80
C VAL A 82 23.42 -2.03 26.21
N ILE A 83 23.42 -2.59 25.02
CA ILE A 83 22.22 -3.14 24.40
C ILE A 83 22.01 -4.55 24.91
N VAL A 84 20.82 -4.83 25.42
CA VAL A 84 20.35 -6.19 25.73
C VAL A 84 19.28 -6.54 24.74
N ASN A 85 19.62 -7.41 23.80
CA ASN A 85 18.68 -7.88 22.78
C ASN A 85 18.02 -9.18 23.24
N LEU A 86 16.71 -9.20 23.27
CA LEU A 86 15.88 -10.31 23.78
C LEU A 86 15.13 -10.98 22.63
N PRO A 87 15.76 -11.94 21.91
CA PRO A 87 15.20 -12.44 20.67
C PRO A 87 14.07 -13.44 20.89
N SER A 88 12.95 -13.23 20.21
CA SER A 88 12.00 -14.30 19.91
C SER A 88 12.55 -15.10 18.73
N THR A 89 13.60 -15.88 18.98
CA THR A 89 14.32 -16.68 17.97
C THR A 89 13.37 -17.62 17.22
N ILE A 90 12.35 -18.09 17.91
CA ILE A 90 11.17 -18.73 17.35
C ILE A 90 9.92 -18.26 18.11
N GLU A 91 8.85 -18.00 17.41
CA GLU A 91 7.58 -17.62 18.02
C GLU A 91 6.88 -18.86 18.63
N VAL A 92 7.09 -19.10 19.92
CA VAL A 92 6.50 -20.25 20.64
C VAL A 92 5.20 -19.92 21.35
N ALA A 93 4.89 -18.64 21.52
CA ALA A 93 3.72 -18.16 22.27
C ALA A 93 3.04 -16.99 21.55
N THR A 94 1.95 -16.48 22.11
CA THR A 94 1.27 -15.29 21.62
C THR A 94 2.07 -14.02 21.93
N ALA A 95 1.85 -12.95 21.15
CA ALA A 95 2.60 -11.70 21.26
C ALA A 95 2.56 -11.05 22.66
N ASN A 96 1.43 -11.20 23.39
CA ASN A 96 1.32 -10.70 24.76
C ASN A 96 2.22 -11.46 25.74
N VAL A 97 2.43 -12.77 25.55
CA VAL A 97 3.36 -13.53 26.42
C VAL A 97 4.79 -13.06 26.20
N TYR A 98 5.19 -12.76 24.97
CA TYR A 98 6.49 -12.15 24.70
C TYR A 98 6.62 -10.78 25.39
N ALA A 99 5.59 -9.94 25.31
CA ALA A 99 5.57 -8.66 26.01
C ALA A 99 5.70 -8.81 27.53
N ASP A 100 5.02 -9.81 28.14
CA ASP A 100 5.15 -10.12 29.56
C ASP A 100 6.60 -10.51 29.94
N GLN A 101 7.27 -11.28 29.06
CA GLN A 101 8.69 -11.63 29.25
C GLN A 101 9.60 -10.39 29.17
N ILE A 102 9.32 -9.46 28.24
CA ILE A 102 10.06 -8.18 28.13
C ILE A 102 9.85 -7.34 29.38
N GLU A 103 8.62 -7.19 29.85
CA GLU A 103 8.32 -6.47 31.09
C GLU A 103 9.05 -7.10 32.29
N TYR A 104 9.09 -8.44 32.35
CA TYR A 104 9.84 -9.14 33.38
C TYR A 104 11.33 -8.77 33.35
N MET A 105 11.95 -8.82 32.15
CA MET A 105 13.36 -8.46 32.01
C MET A 105 13.63 -7.00 32.38
N CYS A 106 12.77 -6.05 31.96
CA CYS A 106 12.87 -4.64 32.33
C CYS A 106 12.89 -4.44 33.86
N LYS A 107 12.19 -5.30 34.62
CA LYS A 107 12.11 -5.21 36.09
C LYS A 107 13.25 -5.94 36.81
N HIS A 108 13.93 -6.91 36.18
CA HIS A 108 14.91 -7.79 36.84
C HIS A 108 16.35 -7.62 36.35
N LEU A 109 16.57 -6.79 35.31
CA LEU A 109 17.91 -6.44 34.88
C LEU A 109 18.47 -5.29 35.73
N ASN A 110 19.73 -5.46 36.15
CA ASN A 110 20.46 -4.47 36.93
C ASN A 110 20.78 -3.23 36.06
N ASN A 111 20.75 -2.04 36.65
CA ASN A 111 21.10 -0.78 36.00
C ASN A 111 20.28 -0.51 34.73
N ARG A 112 18.96 -0.77 34.77
CA ARG A 112 18.04 -0.63 33.63
C ARG A 112 18.18 0.71 32.91
N GLU A 113 18.47 1.78 33.62
CA GLU A 113 18.65 3.14 33.11
C GLU A 113 19.88 3.28 32.19
N HIS A 114 20.84 2.37 32.30
CA HIS A 114 22.03 2.31 31.46
C HIS A 114 21.95 1.24 30.37
N LEU A 115 20.78 0.64 30.18
CA LEU A 115 20.54 -0.37 29.16
C LEU A 115 19.65 0.19 28.04
N VAL A 116 19.84 -0.39 26.85
CA VAL A 116 18.90 -0.30 25.74
C VAL A 116 18.31 -1.69 25.56
N ILE A 117 17.06 -1.87 25.94
CA ILE A 117 16.37 -3.14 25.72
C ILE A 117 15.91 -3.19 24.27
N SER A 118 16.49 -4.13 23.52
CA SER A 118 16.18 -4.37 22.12
C SER A 118 15.36 -5.65 21.97
N VAL A 119 14.43 -5.66 21.05
CA VAL A 119 13.61 -6.82 20.72
C VAL A 119 13.84 -7.24 19.28
N HIS A 120 13.93 -8.55 19.06
CA HIS A 120 14.22 -9.16 17.77
C HIS A 120 13.30 -10.35 17.57
N ALA A 121 12.15 -10.15 16.96
CA ALA A 121 11.20 -11.23 16.76
C ALA A 121 11.30 -11.78 15.34
N HIS A 122 11.27 -13.14 15.25
CA HIS A 122 10.95 -13.84 14.01
C HIS A 122 9.44 -13.88 13.80
N ASN A 123 9.00 -14.37 12.65
CA ASN A 123 7.61 -14.28 12.20
C ASN A 123 6.98 -15.66 11.95
N ASP A 124 7.37 -16.69 12.74
CA ASP A 124 6.96 -18.08 12.54
C ASP A 124 5.45 -18.29 12.66
N ARG A 125 4.77 -17.46 13.44
CA ARG A 125 3.31 -17.47 13.62
C ARG A 125 2.59 -16.34 12.85
N GLY A 126 3.34 -15.50 12.11
CA GLY A 126 2.80 -14.32 11.45
C GLY A 126 2.48 -13.17 12.43
N THR A 127 3.08 -13.15 13.62
CA THR A 127 2.81 -12.13 14.66
C THR A 127 4.02 -11.30 15.04
N GLY A 128 5.11 -11.35 14.27
CA GLY A 128 6.37 -10.66 14.59
C GLY A 128 6.21 -9.15 14.77
N VAL A 129 5.41 -8.48 13.93
CA VAL A 129 5.08 -7.05 14.08
C VAL A 129 4.32 -6.81 15.38
N ALA A 130 3.25 -7.57 15.64
CA ALA A 130 2.46 -7.42 16.86
C ALA A 130 3.29 -7.70 18.13
N SER A 131 4.19 -8.70 18.08
CA SER A 131 5.12 -9.00 19.17
C SER A 131 6.04 -7.82 19.45
N SER A 132 6.57 -7.16 18.41
CA SER A 132 7.44 -6.00 18.55
C SER A 132 6.70 -4.77 19.10
N GLU A 133 5.48 -4.49 18.62
CA GLU A 133 4.65 -3.40 19.13
C GLU A 133 4.31 -3.58 20.61
N LEU A 134 3.85 -4.78 21.00
CA LEU A 134 3.53 -5.05 22.40
C LEU A 134 4.78 -5.05 23.29
N ALA A 135 5.93 -5.46 22.77
CA ALA A 135 7.21 -5.39 23.50
C ALA A 135 7.64 -3.94 23.76
N LEU A 136 7.45 -3.03 22.79
CA LEU A 136 7.66 -1.59 23.00
C LEU A 136 6.76 -1.04 24.11
N LEU A 137 5.48 -1.42 24.11
CA LEU A 137 4.54 -1.04 25.18
C LEU A 137 4.93 -1.63 26.54
N ALA A 138 5.61 -2.77 26.57
CA ALA A 138 6.12 -3.44 27.76
C ALA A 138 7.45 -2.86 28.30
N GLY A 139 8.05 -1.90 27.60
CA GLY A 139 9.24 -1.19 28.06
C GLY A 139 10.52 -1.45 27.25
N ALA A 140 10.43 -2.06 26.08
CA ALA A 140 11.55 -2.11 25.14
C ALA A 140 11.84 -0.72 24.56
N ASP A 141 13.13 -0.46 24.28
CA ASP A 141 13.62 0.83 23.77
C ASP A 141 13.89 0.78 22.25
N ARG A 142 14.06 -0.41 21.68
CA ARG A 142 14.55 -0.61 20.31
C ARG A 142 13.95 -1.87 19.69
N VAL A 143 13.70 -1.82 18.39
CA VAL A 143 13.30 -2.99 17.59
C VAL A 143 14.41 -3.31 16.58
N GLU A 144 14.77 -4.57 16.49
CA GLU A 144 15.59 -5.14 15.43
C GLU A 144 14.72 -5.98 14.51
N GLY A 145 14.98 -5.87 13.23
CA GLY A 145 14.27 -6.63 12.22
C GLY A 145 14.89 -6.39 10.86
N THR A 146 14.12 -6.63 9.83
CA THR A 146 14.59 -6.47 8.45
C THR A 146 13.59 -5.67 7.63
N ILE A 147 14.06 -5.06 6.55
CA ILE A 147 13.20 -4.40 5.58
C ILE A 147 12.28 -5.45 4.95
N PHE A 148 10.98 -5.20 5.02
CA PHE A 148 9.91 -6.08 4.54
C PHE A 148 9.94 -7.51 5.09
N GLY A 149 10.51 -7.69 6.28
CA GLY A 149 10.47 -8.95 7.01
C GLY A 149 11.32 -10.08 6.43
N ASN A 150 12.33 -9.76 5.59
CA ASN A 150 13.23 -10.80 5.07
C ASN A 150 13.99 -11.51 6.20
N GLY A 151 14.34 -12.75 6.00
CA GLY A 151 15.13 -13.51 6.97
C GLY A 151 14.93 -15.02 6.87
N GLU A 152 15.44 -15.72 7.87
CA GLU A 152 15.32 -17.18 7.93
C GLU A 152 13.87 -17.64 8.15
N ARG A 153 13.55 -18.82 7.65
CA ARG A 153 12.24 -19.46 7.76
C ARG A 153 11.13 -18.58 7.20
N THR A 154 10.29 -17.99 8.06
CA THR A 154 9.19 -17.08 7.73
C THR A 154 9.59 -15.62 7.76
N GLY A 155 10.86 -15.34 8.03
CA GLY A 155 11.43 -14.00 8.13
C GLY A 155 11.45 -13.44 9.55
N ASN A 156 11.89 -12.20 9.64
CA ASN A 156 11.98 -11.41 10.86
C ASN A 156 10.79 -10.43 10.96
N THR A 157 10.71 -9.72 12.05
CA THR A 157 9.86 -8.52 12.15
C THR A 157 10.17 -7.58 10.99
N ASP A 158 9.12 -7.15 10.30
CA ASP A 158 9.21 -6.10 9.28
C ASP A 158 9.28 -4.73 9.95
N VAL A 159 10.47 -4.13 9.92
CA VAL A 159 10.70 -2.82 10.54
C VAL A 159 9.97 -1.68 9.83
N ILE A 160 9.69 -1.82 8.52
CA ILE A 160 8.91 -0.83 7.78
C ILE A 160 7.47 -0.80 8.29
N THR A 161 6.87 -1.98 8.46
CA THR A 161 5.51 -2.07 9.01
C THR A 161 5.43 -1.57 10.45
N VAL A 162 6.39 -1.91 11.32
CA VAL A 162 6.43 -1.38 12.69
C VAL A 162 6.54 0.14 12.70
N ALA A 163 7.45 0.71 11.90
CA ALA A 163 7.65 2.16 11.81
C ALA A 163 6.39 2.89 11.32
N LEU A 164 5.74 2.39 10.27
CA LEU A 164 4.53 3.00 9.74
C LEU A 164 3.32 2.82 10.67
N ASN A 165 3.25 1.72 11.43
CA ASN A 165 2.26 1.56 12.49
C ASN A 165 2.45 2.61 13.61
N MET A 166 3.70 2.90 14.01
CA MET A 166 4.01 3.99 14.96
C MET A 166 3.58 5.34 14.38
N PHE A 167 3.92 5.62 13.13
CA PHE A 167 3.53 6.84 12.44
C PHE A 167 2.00 7.02 12.43
N CYS A 168 1.23 5.97 12.14
CA CYS A 168 -0.24 6.00 12.20
C CYS A 168 -0.79 6.28 13.60
N GLN A 169 -0.01 6.04 14.65
CA GLN A 169 -0.35 6.39 16.04
C GLN A 169 0.15 7.79 16.45
N GLY A 170 0.76 8.53 15.51
CA GLY A 170 1.28 9.86 15.75
C GLY A 170 2.67 9.89 16.39
N ILE A 171 3.42 8.81 16.32
CA ILE A 171 4.80 8.69 16.77
C ILE A 171 5.71 8.70 15.57
N ASP A 172 6.55 9.72 15.42
CA ASP A 172 7.54 9.80 14.36
C ASP A 172 8.64 8.74 14.59
N PRO A 173 8.82 7.76 13.67
CA PRO A 173 9.88 6.77 13.80
C PRO A 173 11.26 7.31 13.44
N GLU A 174 11.38 8.59 13.06
CA GLU A 174 12.61 9.25 12.60
C GLU A 174 13.31 8.51 11.43
N LEU A 175 12.51 7.87 10.56
CA LEU A 175 12.96 7.17 9.36
C LEU A 175 12.45 7.85 8.11
N HIS A 176 13.27 7.90 7.08
CA HIS A 176 12.92 8.44 5.76
C HIS A 176 12.19 7.40 4.92
N LEU A 177 10.86 7.42 4.97
CA LEU A 177 9.98 6.49 4.25
C LEU A 177 9.12 7.19 3.19
N GLU A 178 9.43 8.44 2.87
CA GLU A 178 8.68 9.30 1.94
C GLU A 178 8.74 8.79 0.49
N ASN A 179 9.61 7.83 0.19
CA ASN A 179 9.70 7.18 -1.11
C ASN A 179 9.87 5.66 -0.94
N ILE A 180 8.79 4.99 -0.54
CA ILE A 180 8.82 3.56 -0.26
C ILE A 180 9.16 2.72 -1.51
N ASP A 181 8.85 3.22 -2.71
CA ASP A 181 9.10 2.49 -3.96
C ASP A 181 10.61 2.36 -4.26
N GLU A 182 11.43 3.36 -3.91
CA GLU A 182 12.91 3.22 -4.00
C GLU A 182 13.44 2.15 -3.03
N ILE A 183 12.86 2.06 -1.83
CA ILE A 183 13.23 1.02 -0.85
C ILE A 183 12.86 -0.36 -1.39
N ILE A 184 11.70 -0.49 -2.03
CA ILE A 184 11.24 -1.72 -2.69
C ILE A 184 12.21 -2.12 -3.80
N GLU A 185 12.57 -1.21 -4.70
CA GLU A 185 13.51 -1.48 -5.79
C GLU A 185 14.85 -1.99 -5.27
N VAL A 186 15.40 -1.36 -4.24
CA VAL A 186 16.65 -1.80 -3.59
C VAL A 186 16.49 -3.19 -2.98
N TYR A 187 15.39 -3.41 -2.25
CA TYR A 187 15.10 -4.70 -1.62
C TYR A 187 15.03 -5.83 -2.67
N GLU A 188 14.21 -5.68 -3.70
CA GLU A 188 14.02 -6.70 -4.74
C GLU A 188 15.29 -6.98 -5.53
N LYS A 189 16.06 -5.92 -5.83
CA LYS A 189 17.34 -6.05 -6.53
C LYS A 189 18.35 -6.92 -5.78
N TYR A 190 18.49 -6.73 -4.47
CA TYR A 190 19.52 -7.40 -3.68
C TYR A 190 19.05 -8.72 -3.08
N ASN A 191 17.80 -8.84 -2.67
CA ASN A 191 17.26 -10.09 -2.13
C ASN A 191 16.75 -11.04 -3.22
N ARG A 192 16.45 -10.52 -4.43
CA ARG A 192 15.86 -11.27 -5.56
C ARG A 192 14.53 -11.96 -5.21
N LEU A 193 13.80 -11.37 -4.31
CA LEU A 193 12.48 -11.78 -3.88
C LEU A 193 11.52 -10.61 -4.06
N PRO A 194 10.38 -10.79 -4.73
CA PRO A 194 9.37 -9.76 -4.84
C PRO A 194 8.67 -9.55 -3.48
N ILE A 195 8.20 -8.34 -3.27
CA ILE A 195 7.34 -8.04 -2.13
C ILE A 195 5.96 -8.67 -2.38
N ASN A 196 5.34 -9.18 -1.30
CA ASN A 196 3.98 -9.68 -1.40
C ASN A 196 3.05 -8.56 -1.89
N PRO A 197 2.24 -8.75 -2.95
CA PRO A 197 1.31 -7.73 -3.44
C PRO A 197 0.33 -7.20 -2.37
N ARG A 198 0.07 -7.95 -1.32
CA ARG A 198 -0.77 -7.57 -0.17
C ARG A 198 0.04 -7.22 1.08
N HIS A 199 1.32 -6.91 0.92
CA HIS A 199 2.15 -6.45 2.03
C HIS A 199 1.58 -5.16 2.62
N PRO A 200 1.46 -5.01 3.95
CA PRO A 200 1.03 -3.75 4.56
C PRO A 200 1.88 -2.57 4.04
N TYR A 201 1.22 -1.47 3.69
CA TYR A 201 1.83 -0.24 3.16
C TYR A 201 2.60 -0.38 1.83
N ALA A 202 3.42 -1.42 1.66
CA ALA A 202 4.35 -1.57 0.55
C ALA A 202 3.74 -2.33 -0.65
N GLY A 203 2.77 -3.22 -0.44
CA GLY A 203 2.17 -4.02 -1.50
C GLY A 203 1.43 -3.16 -2.53
N GLU A 204 1.46 -3.56 -3.79
CA GLU A 204 0.74 -2.87 -4.87
C GLU A 204 -0.79 -2.86 -4.66
N MET A 205 -1.32 -3.85 -3.93
CA MET A 205 -2.74 -3.97 -3.61
C MET A 205 -3.13 -3.34 -2.25
N ALA A 206 -2.18 -2.79 -1.50
CA ALA A 206 -2.43 -2.26 -0.15
C ALA A 206 -3.45 -1.11 -0.14
N TYR A 207 -3.55 -0.36 -1.26
CA TYR A 207 -4.43 0.80 -1.40
C TYR A 207 -5.57 0.57 -2.39
N VAL A 208 -5.88 -0.67 -2.70
CA VAL A 208 -6.89 -1.04 -3.69
C VAL A 208 -8.18 -1.47 -3.01
N ALA A 209 -9.30 -0.88 -3.41
CA ALA A 209 -10.63 -1.31 -3.01
C ALA A 209 -11.40 -1.84 -4.22
N PHE A 210 -12.00 -3.03 -4.11
CA PHE A 210 -12.79 -3.65 -5.19
C PHE A 210 -14.29 -3.39 -5.05
N SER A 211 -14.80 -3.27 -3.82
CA SER A 211 -16.22 -3.02 -3.57
C SER A 211 -16.61 -1.60 -3.97
N GLY A 212 -17.66 -1.43 -4.76
CA GLY A 212 -18.16 -0.13 -5.20
C GLY A 212 -18.57 0.79 -4.03
N SER A 213 -19.09 0.24 -2.95
CA SER A 213 -19.43 1.02 -1.74
C SER A 213 -18.18 1.53 -1.03
N HIS A 214 -17.10 0.76 -0.99
CA HIS A 214 -15.82 1.19 -0.42
C HIS A 214 -15.18 2.29 -1.28
N GLN A 215 -15.18 2.12 -2.59
CA GLN A 215 -14.67 3.11 -3.54
C GLN A 215 -15.41 4.44 -3.44
N ASP A 216 -16.74 4.43 -3.35
CA ASP A 216 -17.57 5.62 -3.17
C ASP A 216 -17.28 6.32 -1.83
N ALA A 217 -17.12 5.56 -0.75
CA ALA A 217 -16.78 6.11 0.56
C ALA A 217 -15.39 6.74 0.59
N ILE A 218 -14.39 6.09 -0.03
CA ILE A 218 -13.04 6.63 -0.16
C ILE A 218 -13.06 7.91 -0.98
N LYS A 219 -13.73 7.93 -2.15
CA LYS A 219 -13.86 9.12 -2.98
C LYS A 219 -14.46 10.29 -2.19
N LYS A 220 -15.59 10.08 -1.51
CA LYS A 220 -16.25 11.12 -0.70
C LYS A 220 -15.35 11.66 0.42
N SER A 221 -14.55 10.78 1.05
CA SER A 221 -13.58 11.20 2.07
C SER A 221 -12.46 12.03 1.48
N MET A 222 -11.88 11.62 0.34
CA MET A 222 -10.84 12.37 -0.34
C MET A 222 -11.34 13.75 -0.80
N ASP A 223 -12.53 13.81 -1.38
CA ASP A 223 -13.16 15.08 -1.81
C ASP A 223 -13.36 16.05 -0.63
N LYS A 224 -13.71 15.52 0.55
CA LYS A 224 -13.97 16.32 1.73
C LYS A 224 -12.72 16.73 2.51
N PHE A 225 -11.77 15.83 2.65
CA PHE A 225 -10.61 15.99 3.54
C PHE A 225 -9.29 16.19 2.79
N GLY A 226 -9.16 15.77 1.53
CA GLY A 226 -7.94 15.93 0.73
C GLY A 226 -7.55 17.39 0.43
N SER A 227 -8.48 18.34 0.63
CA SER A 227 -8.25 19.78 0.52
C SER A 227 -8.35 20.49 1.89
N SER A 228 -8.49 19.73 2.98
CA SER A 228 -8.67 20.30 4.32
C SER A 228 -7.31 20.75 4.88
N PRO A 229 -7.21 21.93 5.49
CA PRO A 229 -6.01 22.34 6.22
C PRO A 229 -5.83 21.57 7.53
N SER A 230 -6.64 20.56 7.80
CA SER A 230 -6.52 19.68 8.96
C SER A 230 -5.38 18.70 8.75
N ASN A 231 -4.41 18.69 9.67
CA ASN A 231 -3.32 17.71 9.70
C ASN A 231 -3.78 16.31 10.14
N LYS A 232 -5.09 16.04 10.11
CA LYS A 232 -5.64 14.74 10.50
C LYS A 232 -6.09 13.99 9.25
N TRP A 233 -5.45 12.86 9.01
CA TRP A 233 -5.92 11.89 8.03
C TRP A 233 -7.26 11.29 8.48
N ALA A 234 -8.24 11.26 7.59
CA ALA A 234 -9.55 10.68 7.84
C ALA A 234 -10.06 9.99 6.59
N ASN A 235 -9.83 8.70 6.50
CA ASN A 235 -10.35 7.85 5.44
C ASN A 235 -10.92 6.56 6.03
N PRO A 236 -12.13 6.10 5.62
CA PRO A 236 -12.76 4.93 6.23
C PRO A 236 -12.06 3.61 5.94
N TYR A 237 -11.20 3.53 4.93
CA TYR A 237 -10.58 2.29 4.47
C TYR A 237 -9.06 2.37 4.27
N LEU A 238 -8.44 3.50 4.61
CA LEU A 238 -6.99 3.69 4.52
C LEU A 238 -6.45 4.17 5.87
N THR A 239 -5.49 3.46 6.41
CA THR A 239 -4.87 3.77 7.70
C THR A 239 -3.89 4.93 7.62
N ILE A 240 -3.29 5.17 6.47
CA ILE A 240 -2.31 6.21 6.19
C ILE A 240 -2.69 6.97 4.92
N ASP A 241 -2.27 8.22 4.79
CA ASP A 241 -2.25 8.89 3.49
C ASP A 241 -1.13 8.28 2.64
N PRO A 242 -1.44 7.66 1.49
CA PRO A 242 -0.41 7.10 0.62
C PRO A 242 0.66 8.11 0.19
N THR A 243 0.34 9.41 0.16
CA THR A 243 1.29 10.46 -0.20
C THR A 243 2.40 10.64 0.83
N ASP A 244 2.19 10.27 2.10
CA ASP A 244 3.20 10.33 3.16
C ASP A 244 4.37 9.37 2.92
N ILE A 245 4.14 8.32 2.11
CA ILE A 245 5.16 7.34 1.71
C ILE A 245 5.50 7.41 0.23
N GLY A 246 5.17 8.52 -0.43
CA GLY A 246 5.48 8.78 -1.85
C GLY A 246 4.59 8.06 -2.85
N ARG A 247 3.53 7.38 -2.39
CA ARG A 247 2.57 6.71 -3.25
C ARG A 247 1.38 7.60 -3.59
N LYS A 248 0.78 7.30 -4.72
CA LYS A 248 -0.49 7.91 -5.11
C LYS A 248 -1.61 6.91 -4.80
N TYR A 249 -2.69 7.42 -4.23
CA TYR A 249 -3.89 6.60 -4.13
C TYR A 249 -4.37 6.29 -5.56
N GLU A 250 -4.21 5.04 -5.97
CA GLU A 250 -4.82 4.51 -7.19
C GLU A 250 -6.05 3.69 -6.79
N PRO A 251 -7.23 4.29 -6.76
CA PRO A 251 -8.37 3.72 -6.07
C PRO A 251 -8.91 2.45 -6.70
N ILE A 252 -8.58 2.11 -7.95
CA ILE A 252 -9.46 1.23 -8.69
C ILE A 252 -8.73 0.31 -9.66
N LEU A 253 -8.55 -0.93 -9.22
CA LEU A 253 -8.52 -2.06 -10.13
C LEU A 253 -9.97 -2.54 -10.31
N ILE A 254 -10.50 -2.49 -11.52
CA ILE A 254 -11.87 -2.91 -11.80
C ILE A 254 -11.92 -4.41 -12.08
N ASN A 255 -12.69 -5.11 -11.26
CA ASN A 255 -13.09 -6.49 -11.48
C ASN A 255 -14.62 -6.59 -11.50
N SER A 256 -15.16 -7.80 -11.64
CA SER A 256 -16.61 -8.08 -11.63
C SER A 256 -17.36 -7.60 -10.37
N GLN A 257 -16.66 -7.29 -9.28
CA GLN A 257 -17.25 -6.76 -8.04
C GLN A 257 -17.20 -5.22 -7.97
N SER A 258 -16.52 -4.58 -8.92
CA SER A 258 -16.39 -3.13 -8.97
C SER A 258 -17.65 -2.53 -9.57
N GLY A 259 -18.44 -1.85 -8.79
CA GLY A 259 -19.69 -1.21 -9.25
C GLY A 259 -19.45 0.08 -10.05
N LYS A 260 -20.58 0.74 -10.41
CA LYS A 260 -20.62 2.01 -11.18
C LYS A 260 -19.67 3.10 -10.67
N GLY A 261 -19.41 3.16 -9.35
CA GLY A 261 -18.52 4.15 -8.73
C GLY A 261 -17.07 4.05 -9.20
N GLY A 262 -16.58 2.84 -9.43
CA GLY A 262 -15.24 2.59 -9.91
C GLY A 262 -15.01 3.06 -11.34
N VAL A 263 -15.89 2.66 -12.24
CA VAL A 263 -15.85 3.08 -13.65
C VAL A 263 -15.95 4.59 -13.77
N SER A 264 -16.89 5.22 -13.04
CA SER A 264 -17.05 6.67 -13.01
C SER A 264 -15.77 7.40 -12.61
N TYR A 265 -15.12 6.91 -11.54
CA TYR A 265 -13.89 7.53 -11.05
C TYR A 265 -12.75 7.48 -12.09
N ILE A 266 -12.51 6.32 -12.71
CA ILE A 266 -11.46 6.19 -13.73
C ILE A 266 -11.74 7.10 -14.90
N MET A 267 -12.97 7.08 -15.42
CA MET A 267 -13.33 7.87 -16.59
C MET A 267 -13.22 9.36 -16.32
N GLU A 268 -13.65 9.81 -15.15
CA GLU A 268 -13.62 11.23 -14.75
C GLU A 268 -12.19 11.70 -14.43
N ASN A 269 -11.47 11.00 -13.54
CA ASN A 269 -10.21 11.52 -13.01
C ASN A 269 -8.99 11.22 -13.89
N LYS A 270 -8.98 10.11 -14.65
CA LYS A 270 -7.83 9.79 -15.52
C LYS A 270 -8.02 10.26 -16.96
N TYR A 271 -9.27 10.31 -17.43
CA TYR A 271 -9.56 10.60 -18.84
C TYR A 271 -10.45 11.82 -19.06
N GLY A 272 -10.99 12.42 -18.02
CA GLY A 272 -11.79 13.64 -18.08
C GLY A 272 -13.23 13.45 -18.56
N TYR A 273 -13.74 12.23 -18.64
CA TYR A 273 -15.10 11.93 -19.10
C TYR A 273 -16.09 11.85 -17.93
N THR A 274 -16.99 12.83 -17.81
CA THR A 274 -18.10 12.81 -16.85
C THR A 274 -19.32 12.15 -17.49
N LEU A 275 -19.47 10.84 -17.33
CA LEU A 275 -20.51 10.07 -18.00
C LEU A 275 -21.90 10.34 -17.43
N PRO A 276 -22.93 10.55 -18.29
CA PRO A 276 -24.32 10.58 -17.86
C PRO A 276 -24.73 9.29 -17.16
N LYS A 277 -25.67 9.39 -16.19
CA LYS A 277 -26.07 8.23 -15.38
C LYS A 277 -26.53 6.99 -16.17
N PRO A 278 -27.35 7.11 -17.25
CA PRO A 278 -27.74 5.98 -18.06
C PRO A 278 -26.53 5.31 -18.75
N MET A 279 -25.68 6.11 -19.40
CA MET A 279 -24.45 5.65 -20.06
C MET A 279 -23.48 4.97 -19.07
N LEU A 280 -23.29 5.56 -17.88
CA LEU A 280 -22.47 4.98 -16.84
C LEU A 280 -22.99 3.60 -16.39
N ALA A 281 -24.32 3.44 -16.33
CA ALA A 281 -24.94 2.17 -15.95
C ALA A 281 -24.67 1.08 -17.00
N GLU A 282 -24.88 1.41 -18.27
CA GLU A 282 -24.65 0.51 -19.40
C GLU A 282 -23.16 0.16 -19.55
N PHE A 283 -22.29 1.15 -19.54
CA PHE A 283 -20.84 0.98 -19.63
C PHE A 283 -20.28 0.16 -18.48
N SER A 284 -20.77 0.37 -17.25
CA SER A 284 -20.36 -0.45 -16.10
C SER A 284 -20.74 -1.92 -16.24
N SER A 285 -21.90 -2.23 -16.86
CA SER A 285 -22.27 -3.61 -17.17
C SER A 285 -21.31 -4.22 -18.18
N LEU A 286 -21.01 -3.52 -19.28
CA LEU A 286 -20.04 -3.96 -20.27
C LEU A 286 -18.67 -4.28 -19.66
N ILE A 287 -18.16 -3.40 -18.79
CA ILE A 287 -16.88 -3.61 -18.12
C ILE A 287 -16.91 -4.82 -17.19
N THR A 288 -18.02 -5.04 -16.49
CA THR A 288 -18.20 -6.23 -15.66
C THR A 288 -18.15 -7.51 -16.49
N ASP A 289 -18.89 -7.56 -17.59
CA ASP A 289 -18.93 -8.71 -18.50
C ASP A 289 -17.53 -9.01 -19.08
N MET A 290 -16.80 -7.97 -19.50
CA MET A 290 -15.41 -8.10 -20.00
C MET A 290 -14.44 -8.65 -18.93
N SER A 291 -14.60 -8.21 -17.68
CA SER A 291 -13.78 -8.69 -16.56
C SER A 291 -14.07 -10.17 -16.24
N ASP A 292 -15.34 -10.55 -16.27
CA ASP A 292 -15.77 -11.94 -16.04
C ASP A 292 -15.28 -12.88 -17.14
N GLU A 293 -15.36 -12.47 -18.41
CA GLU A 293 -14.82 -13.25 -19.53
C GLU A 293 -13.31 -13.45 -19.44
N LYS A 294 -12.57 -12.39 -19.15
CA LYS A 294 -11.10 -12.43 -19.00
C LYS A 294 -10.63 -13.11 -17.72
N LYS A 295 -11.51 -13.25 -16.72
CA LYS A 295 -11.16 -13.74 -15.36
C LYS A 295 -9.98 -13.01 -14.74
N THR A 296 -9.87 -11.72 -15.02
CA THR A 296 -8.77 -10.86 -14.54
C THR A 296 -9.26 -9.44 -14.29
N VAL A 297 -8.45 -8.70 -13.56
CA VAL A 297 -8.65 -7.27 -13.35
C VAL A 297 -8.33 -6.52 -14.64
N LEU A 298 -9.22 -5.60 -15.04
CA LEU A 298 -8.99 -4.75 -16.21
C LEU A 298 -8.12 -3.55 -15.85
N THR A 299 -7.14 -3.27 -16.68
CA THR A 299 -6.33 -2.06 -16.57
C THR A 299 -7.13 -0.82 -16.95
N ASN A 300 -6.72 0.35 -16.44
CA ASN A 300 -7.35 1.62 -16.81
C ASN A 300 -7.33 1.87 -18.34
N HIS A 301 -6.26 1.43 -19.00
CA HIS A 301 -6.15 1.51 -20.46
C HIS A 301 -7.17 0.65 -21.19
N GLU A 302 -7.40 -0.59 -20.74
CA GLU A 302 -8.41 -1.49 -21.32
C GLU A 302 -9.82 -0.93 -21.16
N ILE A 303 -10.13 -0.35 -20.00
CA ILE A 303 -11.41 0.31 -19.75
C ILE A 303 -11.61 1.51 -20.68
N HIS A 304 -10.61 2.37 -20.80
CA HIS A 304 -10.69 3.53 -21.70
C HIS A 304 -10.78 3.10 -23.18
N GLN A 305 -10.07 2.03 -23.56
CA GLN A 305 -10.16 1.53 -24.93
C GLN A 305 -11.56 0.94 -25.21
N ALA A 306 -12.13 0.17 -24.27
CA ALA A 306 -13.50 -0.33 -24.37
C ALA A 306 -14.52 0.83 -24.52
N PHE A 307 -14.35 1.90 -23.75
CA PHE A 307 -15.19 3.10 -23.90
C PHE A 307 -15.09 3.72 -25.29
N LYS A 308 -13.87 3.88 -25.81
CA LYS A 308 -13.65 4.42 -27.16
C LYS A 308 -14.29 3.56 -28.23
N ASP A 309 -14.08 2.26 -28.15
CA ASP A 309 -14.56 1.32 -29.15
C ASP A 309 -16.10 1.23 -29.16
N THR A 310 -16.73 1.47 -28.00
CA THR A 310 -18.18 1.37 -27.86
C THR A 310 -18.92 2.67 -28.17
N TYR A 311 -18.35 3.82 -27.74
CA TYR A 311 -19.11 5.08 -27.76
C TYR A 311 -18.46 6.22 -28.54
N VAL A 312 -17.12 6.23 -28.74
CA VAL A 312 -16.45 7.43 -29.28
C VAL A 312 -16.21 7.31 -30.78
N ASN A 313 -16.90 8.14 -31.55
CA ASN A 313 -16.73 8.23 -33.02
C ASN A 313 -16.88 6.86 -33.72
N VAL A 314 -17.80 6.03 -33.24
CA VAL A 314 -18.09 4.74 -33.83
C VAL A 314 -18.55 4.93 -35.28
N ALA A 315 -17.90 4.22 -36.20
CA ALA A 315 -18.14 4.40 -37.64
C ALA A 315 -19.29 3.53 -38.19
N GLU A 316 -19.76 2.56 -37.43
CA GLU A 316 -20.83 1.63 -37.84
C GLU A 316 -22.09 1.87 -36.97
N PRO A 317 -23.29 1.75 -37.49
CA PRO A 317 -23.62 1.40 -38.90
C PRO A 317 -23.59 2.59 -39.88
N ILE A 318 -23.29 3.81 -39.41
CA ILE A 318 -23.26 5.02 -40.22
C ILE A 318 -21.97 5.78 -40.01
N LYS A 319 -21.20 5.97 -41.06
CA LYS A 319 -19.95 6.73 -41.03
C LYS A 319 -20.15 8.11 -41.71
N THR A 320 -19.85 9.17 -40.97
CA THR A 320 -19.81 10.53 -41.55
C THR A 320 -18.45 10.75 -42.22
N ARG A 321 -18.45 11.05 -43.54
CA ARG A 321 -17.24 11.35 -44.29
C ARG A 321 -16.92 12.83 -44.34
N PHE A 322 -17.95 13.64 -44.49
CA PHE A 322 -17.87 15.12 -44.58
C PHE A 322 -19.17 15.73 -44.12
N TYR A 323 -19.09 16.89 -43.46
CA TYR A 323 -20.26 17.71 -43.17
C TYR A 323 -19.95 19.21 -43.30
N ARG A 324 -20.97 19.99 -43.57
CA ARG A 324 -20.93 21.43 -43.60
C ARG A 324 -22.24 21.97 -43.01
N SER A 325 -22.12 22.93 -42.09
CA SER A 325 -23.28 23.68 -41.60
C SER A 325 -23.20 25.12 -42.07
N THR A 326 -24.33 25.67 -42.42
CA THR A 326 -24.53 27.09 -42.84
C THR A 326 -25.69 27.66 -42.08
N GLU A 327 -25.55 28.86 -41.57
CA GLU A 327 -26.65 29.61 -40.96
C GLU A 327 -27.30 30.49 -41.99
N GLU A 328 -28.61 30.39 -42.14
CA GLU A 328 -29.45 31.20 -43.03
C GLU A 328 -30.64 31.73 -42.21
N ASP A 329 -30.69 33.04 -41.99
CA ASP A 329 -31.67 33.75 -41.16
C ASP A 329 -31.76 33.08 -39.75
N ASP A 330 -32.89 32.56 -39.35
CA ASP A 330 -33.07 31.86 -38.02
C ASP A 330 -32.97 30.33 -38.10
N CYS A 331 -32.29 29.79 -39.13
CA CYS A 331 -32.25 28.38 -39.41
C CYS A 331 -30.83 27.91 -39.74
N THR A 332 -30.42 26.75 -39.16
CA THR A 332 -29.20 26.05 -39.56
C THR A 332 -29.49 25.00 -40.62
N ILE A 333 -28.80 25.06 -41.74
CA ILE A 333 -28.79 23.99 -42.76
C ILE A 333 -27.51 23.17 -42.59
N LEU A 334 -27.68 21.87 -42.45
CA LEU A 334 -26.57 20.91 -42.37
C LEU A 334 -26.62 19.97 -43.57
N SER A 335 -25.56 19.97 -44.38
CA SER A 335 -25.34 19.01 -45.44
C SER A 335 -24.22 18.04 -45.02
N ALA A 336 -24.45 16.73 -45.09
CA ALA A 336 -23.45 15.74 -44.75
C ALA A 336 -23.39 14.61 -45.80
N THR A 337 -22.20 14.05 -45.99
CA THR A 337 -21.99 12.84 -46.76
C THR A 337 -21.75 11.70 -45.78
N ILE A 338 -22.62 10.72 -45.82
CA ILE A 338 -22.61 9.57 -44.93
C ILE A 338 -22.43 8.26 -45.74
N GLU A 339 -21.84 7.27 -45.09
CA GLU A 339 -21.71 5.90 -45.63
C GLU A 339 -22.47 4.95 -44.75
N LYS A 340 -23.34 4.15 -45.32
CA LYS A 340 -24.06 3.06 -44.65
C LYS A 340 -24.01 1.83 -45.56
N ASP A 341 -23.64 0.69 -45.03
CA ASP A 341 -23.53 -0.60 -45.77
C ASP A 341 -22.70 -0.48 -47.08
N GLY A 342 -21.60 0.32 -47.03
CA GLY A 342 -20.72 0.58 -48.17
C GLY A 342 -21.27 1.57 -49.19
N LYS A 343 -22.51 2.05 -49.02
CA LYS A 343 -23.15 3.04 -49.93
C LYS A 343 -22.98 4.46 -49.37
N VAL A 344 -22.37 5.31 -50.18
CA VAL A 344 -22.19 6.73 -49.87
C VAL A 344 -23.41 7.54 -50.32
N THR A 345 -23.98 8.32 -49.44
CA THR A 345 -25.19 9.14 -49.70
C THR A 345 -25.02 10.53 -49.08
N SER A 346 -25.50 11.57 -49.78
CA SER A 346 -25.61 12.90 -49.21
C SER A 346 -26.96 13.07 -48.53
N ILE A 347 -26.92 13.64 -47.32
CA ILE A 347 -28.11 14.04 -46.56
C ILE A 347 -28.10 15.54 -46.31
N GLU A 348 -29.28 16.14 -46.25
CA GLU A 348 -29.48 17.51 -45.86
C GLU A 348 -30.58 17.60 -44.81
N GLY A 349 -30.43 18.46 -43.83
CA GLY A 349 -31.41 18.71 -42.81
C GLY A 349 -31.41 20.18 -42.41
N LYS A 350 -32.58 20.66 -41.97
CA LYS A 350 -32.79 22.02 -41.45
C LYS A 350 -33.26 21.93 -40.00
N GLY A 351 -32.79 22.88 -39.17
CA GLY A 351 -33.16 22.93 -37.78
C GLY A 351 -32.79 24.24 -37.10
N ASN A 352 -33.11 24.36 -35.82
CA ASN A 352 -32.80 25.53 -35.01
C ASN A 352 -31.31 25.62 -34.58
N GLY A 353 -30.53 24.58 -34.91
CA GLY A 353 -29.10 24.49 -34.68
C GLY A 353 -28.51 23.26 -35.37
N PRO A 354 -27.17 23.08 -35.37
CA PRO A 354 -26.49 22.00 -36.09
C PRO A 354 -26.96 20.59 -35.71
N LEU A 355 -27.27 20.39 -34.43
CA LEU A 355 -27.71 19.07 -33.92
C LEU A 355 -29.15 18.76 -34.41
N ASP A 356 -30.06 19.70 -34.30
CA ASP A 356 -31.44 19.52 -34.79
C ASP A 356 -31.48 19.34 -36.32
N ALA A 357 -30.68 20.11 -37.04
CA ALA A 357 -30.54 19.95 -38.49
C ALA A 357 -30.01 18.55 -38.87
N LEU A 358 -28.97 18.04 -38.15
CA LEU A 358 -28.47 16.70 -38.37
C LEU A 358 -29.53 15.61 -38.09
N CYS A 359 -30.26 15.75 -36.98
CA CYS A 359 -31.32 14.80 -36.63
C CYS A 359 -32.44 14.78 -37.69
N ASN A 360 -32.85 15.94 -38.21
CA ASN A 360 -33.86 16.03 -39.24
C ASN A 360 -33.38 15.39 -40.55
N GLY A 361 -32.11 15.59 -40.93
CA GLY A 361 -31.52 14.92 -42.08
C GLY A 361 -31.43 13.40 -41.91
N LEU A 362 -31.04 12.93 -40.73
CA LEU A 362 -30.96 11.48 -40.39
C LEU A 362 -32.34 10.82 -40.34
N ARG A 363 -33.38 11.48 -39.77
CA ARG A 363 -34.76 10.97 -39.75
C ARG A 363 -35.27 10.72 -41.16
N GLN A 364 -35.03 11.63 -42.09
CA GLN A 364 -35.41 11.49 -43.49
C GLN A 364 -34.65 10.36 -44.17
N PHE A 365 -33.36 10.25 -43.95
CA PHE A 365 -32.53 9.20 -44.53
C PHE A 365 -32.87 7.81 -44.02
N LEU A 366 -33.09 7.68 -42.72
CA LEU A 366 -33.39 6.37 -42.08
C LEU A 366 -34.86 5.96 -42.25
N GLY A 367 -35.76 6.90 -42.56
CA GLY A 367 -37.20 6.63 -42.56
C GLY A 367 -37.75 6.29 -41.18
N GLN A 368 -37.03 6.66 -40.10
CA GLN A 368 -37.36 6.36 -38.71
C GLN A 368 -37.44 7.66 -37.91
N GLN A 369 -38.41 7.72 -37.02
CA GLN A 369 -38.51 8.80 -36.04
C GLN A 369 -37.72 8.42 -34.79
N PHE A 370 -36.94 9.33 -34.30
CA PHE A 370 -36.25 9.26 -33.00
C PHE A 370 -36.20 10.67 -32.38
N GLU A 371 -36.07 10.73 -31.08
CA GLU A 371 -35.96 11.96 -30.35
C GLU A 371 -34.69 11.95 -29.50
N ILE A 372 -34.08 13.12 -29.31
CA ILE A 372 -32.99 13.30 -28.37
C ILE A 372 -33.62 13.42 -26.98
N CYS A 373 -33.38 12.43 -26.14
CA CYS A 373 -33.88 12.40 -24.77
C CYS A 373 -32.99 13.20 -23.80
N ASN A 374 -31.69 13.27 -24.10
CA ASN A 374 -30.74 14.00 -23.27
C ASN A 374 -29.53 14.48 -24.09
N TYR A 375 -29.02 15.65 -23.73
CA TYR A 375 -27.83 16.25 -24.33
C TYR A 375 -26.99 16.89 -23.23
N THR A 376 -25.74 16.52 -23.14
CA THR A 376 -24.77 17.14 -22.22
C THR A 376 -23.42 17.30 -22.90
N GLU A 377 -22.69 18.34 -22.53
CA GLU A 377 -21.38 18.66 -23.08
C GLU A 377 -20.48 19.21 -22.00
N HIS A 378 -19.19 18.81 -22.01
CA HIS A 378 -18.17 19.39 -21.15
C HIS A 378 -16.78 19.35 -21.79
N ALA A 379 -15.88 20.21 -21.32
CA ALA A 379 -14.50 20.23 -21.76
C ALA A 379 -13.71 19.08 -21.08
N LEU A 380 -12.88 18.35 -21.83
CA LEU A 380 -12.04 17.26 -21.31
C LEU A 380 -10.86 17.78 -20.47
N THR A 381 -10.41 19.01 -20.72
CA THR A 381 -9.31 19.65 -19.99
C THR A 381 -9.62 21.12 -19.70
N ARG A 382 -8.95 21.70 -18.71
CA ARG A 382 -9.14 23.11 -18.32
C ARG A 382 -8.27 24.08 -19.18
N SER A 383 -8.34 23.99 -20.49
CA SER A 383 -7.58 24.87 -21.38
C SER A 383 -8.42 25.38 -22.53
N SER A 384 -8.03 26.51 -23.12
CA SER A 384 -8.76 27.12 -24.25
C SER A 384 -8.75 26.28 -25.54
N ASN A 385 -7.84 25.30 -25.63
CA ASN A 385 -7.75 24.34 -26.73
C ASN A 385 -8.26 22.96 -26.35
N SER A 386 -9.04 22.86 -25.26
CA SER A 386 -9.63 21.59 -24.82
C SER A 386 -10.58 21.04 -25.88
N ARG A 387 -10.57 19.70 -26.02
CA ARG A 387 -11.64 19.01 -26.74
C ARG A 387 -12.87 18.93 -25.84
N ALA A 388 -14.04 18.99 -26.44
CA ALA A 388 -15.30 18.76 -25.75
C ALA A 388 -15.73 17.29 -25.91
N ALA A 389 -16.30 16.72 -24.83
CA ALA A 389 -17.05 15.49 -24.88
C ALA A 389 -18.53 15.82 -24.92
N THR A 390 -19.21 15.36 -25.97
CA THR A 390 -20.66 15.55 -26.16
C THR A 390 -21.34 14.19 -26.02
N TYR A 391 -22.35 14.12 -25.17
CA TYR A 391 -23.17 12.92 -24.94
C TYR A 391 -24.58 13.18 -25.45
N ILE A 392 -25.06 12.24 -26.26
CA ILE A 392 -26.39 12.31 -26.85
C ILE A 392 -27.10 10.99 -26.52
N GLU A 393 -28.26 11.08 -25.91
CA GLU A 393 -29.16 9.95 -25.64
C GLU A 393 -30.35 10.09 -26.61
N ILE A 394 -30.61 8.99 -27.34
CA ILE A 394 -31.65 8.90 -28.38
C ILE A 394 -32.69 7.86 -27.93
#